data_0aa6497414d5a8479ef7f168d3c1f6ff
#
_entry.id   0aa6497414d5a8479ef7f168d3c1f6ff
#
_cell.length_a   1.000
_cell.length_b   1.000
_cell.length_c   1.000
_cell.angle_alpha   90.00
_cell.angle_beta   90.00
_cell.angle_gamma   90.00
#
_symmetry.space_group_name_H-M   'P 1'
#
loop_
_entity.id
_entity.type
_entity.pdbx_description
1 polymer ?
#
loop_
_entity_poly.entity_id
_entity_poly.type
_entity_poly.pdbx_seq_one_letter_code
_entity_poly.pdbx_strand_id
1 'polypeptide(L)'
;NPGQIANPPNTANVSDFEQQVFELVNQERQNAGLGALTMDSKLVQVARAKAQDMHDKNYFDHQSPTYGSPFDMMKTFGVSFQSAGENIAKGQTSPEQVMSQWMNSPGHRANILNGGFTHIGVGYASTGEWVQEFVGR
;
A
#
# COMPACT_ATOMS: atom_id res chain seq x y z
N ASN A 1 2.54 -8.14 19.95
CA ASN A 1 2.45 -7.56 19.76
C ASN A 1 1.87 -6.77 20.06
N PRO A 2 2.00 -6.35 20.33
CA PRO A 2 1.27 -5.43 20.68
C PRO A 2 0.74 -4.99 19.65
N GLY A 3 1.31 -5.14 19.02
CA GLY A 3 0.81 -4.70 18.11
C GLY A 3 -0.30 -5.18 17.66
N GLN A 4 -0.40 -5.95 17.85
CA GLN A 4 -1.31 -6.38 17.40
C GLN A 4 -2.28 -6.04 18.00
N ILE A 5 -2.09 -5.41 18.48
CA ILE A 5 -2.87 -4.95 18.95
C ILE A 5 -3.85 -4.83 18.38
N ALA A 6 -4.48 -5.03 18.53
CA ALA A 6 -5.63 -4.81 18.11
C ALA A 6 -5.77 -4.22 16.85
N ASN A 7 -6.16 -4.92 15.89
CA ASN A 7 -6.57 -4.35 14.64
C ASN A 7 -7.85 -3.58 14.83
N PRO A 8 -7.93 -2.35 14.33
CA PRO A 8 -9.21 -1.67 14.26
C PRO A 8 -10.21 -2.48 13.44
N PRO A 9 -11.50 -2.38 13.73
CA PRO A 9 -12.48 -3.17 12.97
C PRO A 9 -12.40 -3.00 11.46
N ASN A 10 -12.05 -1.80 10.99
CA ASN A 10 -11.98 -1.54 9.56
C ASN A 10 -10.73 -2.12 8.89
N THR A 11 -9.80 -2.69 9.66
CA THR A 11 -8.62 -3.38 9.11
C THR A 11 -8.59 -4.85 9.53
N ALA A 12 -9.71 -5.40 9.99
CA ALA A 12 -9.73 -6.76 10.52
C ALA A 12 -9.34 -7.83 9.50
N ASN A 13 -9.49 -7.53 8.19
CA ASN A 13 -9.17 -8.48 7.12
C ASN A 13 -7.78 -8.27 6.52
N VAL A 14 -6.96 -7.40 7.10
CA VAL A 14 -5.59 -7.21 6.63
C VAL A 14 -4.80 -8.47 6.95
N SER A 15 -4.12 -9.04 5.95
CA SER A 15 -3.30 -10.24 6.14
C SER A 15 -2.05 -9.90 6.96
N ASP A 16 -1.40 -10.93 7.50
CA ASP A 16 -0.20 -10.74 8.29
C ASP A 16 0.90 -10.05 7.48
N PHE A 17 1.04 -10.39 6.20
CA PHE A 17 2.04 -9.76 5.35
C PHE A 17 1.73 -8.29 5.12
N GLU A 18 0.46 -7.96 4.90
CA GLU A 18 0.05 -6.57 4.72
C GLU A 18 0.30 -5.77 5.99
N GLN A 19 -0.01 -6.34 7.15
CA GLN A 19 0.24 -5.68 8.43
C GLN A 19 1.73 -5.44 8.64
N GLN A 20 2.57 -6.41 8.31
CA GLN A 20 4.02 -6.27 8.46
C GLN A 20 4.57 -5.18 7.54
N VAL A 21 4.09 -5.09 6.31
CA VAL A 21 4.50 -4.02 5.39
C VAL A 21 4.11 -2.65 5.97
N PHE A 22 2.90 -2.54 6.49
CA PHE A 22 2.43 -1.30 7.11
C PHE A 22 3.35 -0.89 8.26
N GLU A 23 3.72 -1.83 9.12
CA GLU A 23 4.61 -1.55 10.26
C GLU A 23 5.99 -1.12 9.79
N LEU A 24 6.52 -1.78 8.74
CA LEU A 24 7.83 -1.43 8.20
C LEU A 24 7.83 -0.04 7.56
N VAL A 25 6.75 0.33 6.87
CA VAL A 25 6.62 1.68 6.32
C VAL A 25 6.71 2.71 7.44
N ASN A 26 5.95 2.51 8.51
CA ASN A 26 5.95 3.48 9.60
C ASN A 26 7.27 3.51 10.36
N GLN A 27 7.99 2.40 10.41
CA GLN A 27 9.33 2.39 10.98
C GLN A 27 10.28 3.24 10.14
N GLU A 28 10.22 3.11 8.81
CA GLU A 28 11.05 3.94 7.92
C GLU A 28 10.71 5.42 8.05
N ARG A 29 9.42 5.73 8.17
CA ARG A 29 8.99 7.11 8.34
C ARG A 29 9.47 7.68 9.68
N GLN A 30 9.37 6.91 10.74
CA GLN A 30 9.87 7.32 12.05
C GLN A 30 11.37 7.60 12.01
N ASN A 31 12.13 6.73 11.36
CA ASN A 31 13.57 6.92 11.21
C ASN A 31 13.90 8.18 10.42
N ALA A 32 13.01 8.61 9.54
CA ALA A 32 13.18 9.83 8.75
C ALA A 32 12.55 11.06 9.41
N GLY A 33 12.01 10.94 10.62
CA GLY A 33 11.40 12.07 11.32
C GLY A 33 10.01 12.44 10.84
N LEU A 34 9.31 11.51 10.18
CA LEU A 34 7.97 11.75 9.64
C LEU A 34 6.90 11.13 10.51
N GLY A 35 5.69 11.69 10.46
CA GLY A 35 4.55 11.12 11.17
C GLY A 35 4.12 9.78 10.59
N ALA A 36 3.55 8.93 11.45
CA ALA A 36 3.06 7.64 11.04
C ALA A 36 1.83 7.79 10.14
N LEU A 37 1.71 6.88 9.16
CA LEU A 37 0.51 6.77 8.35
C LEU A 37 -0.54 5.94 9.10
N THR A 38 -1.81 6.23 8.84
CA THR A 38 -2.93 5.46 9.37
C THR A 38 -3.41 4.48 8.30
N MET A 39 -3.63 3.22 8.69
CA MET A 39 -4.20 2.24 7.78
C MET A 39 -5.67 2.59 7.52
N ASP A 40 -6.06 2.64 6.26
CA ASP A 40 -7.43 2.97 5.85
C ASP A 40 -8.04 1.75 5.17
N SER A 41 -9.21 1.31 5.64
CA SER A 41 -9.81 0.07 5.14
C SER A 41 -10.21 0.16 3.67
N LYS A 42 -10.63 1.33 3.19
CA LYS A 42 -10.95 1.49 1.77
C LYS A 42 -9.69 1.44 0.91
N LEU A 43 -8.60 2.02 1.39
CA LEU A 43 -7.32 1.91 0.69
C LEU A 43 -6.80 0.48 0.67
N VAL A 44 -7.04 -0.28 1.74
CA VAL A 44 -6.71 -1.71 1.74
C VAL A 44 -7.50 -2.43 0.65
N GLN A 45 -8.79 -2.12 0.50
CA GLN A 45 -9.61 -2.70 -0.56
C GLN A 45 -9.06 -2.34 -1.94
N VAL A 46 -8.67 -1.08 -2.14
CA VAL A 46 -8.07 -0.65 -3.42
C VAL A 46 -6.79 -1.41 -3.69
N ALA A 47 -5.90 -1.50 -2.69
CA ALA A 47 -4.61 -2.16 -2.86
C ALA A 47 -4.78 -3.65 -3.16
N ARG A 48 -5.69 -4.33 -2.45
CA ARG A 48 -5.96 -5.75 -2.70
C ARG A 48 -6.57 -5.96 -4.08
N ALA A 49 -7.52 -5.11 -4.47
CA ALA A 49 -8.13 -5.21 -5.78
C ALA A 49 -7.11 -4.98 -6.89
N LYS A 50 -6.18 -4.03 -6.69
CA LYS A 50 -5.11 -3.78 -7.66
C LYS A 50 -4.18 -4.98 -7.79
N ALA A 51 -3.76 -5.56 -6.66
CA ALA A 51 -2.89 -6.74 -6.68
C ALA A 51 -3.56 -7.89 -7.43
N GLN A 52 -4.83 -8.14 -7.14
CA GLN A 52 -5.59 -9.21 -7.79
C GLN A 52 -5.81 -8.91 -9.27
N ASP A 53 -6.07 -7.65 -9.62
CA ASP A 53 -6.30 -7.25 -11.00
C ASP A 53 -5.03 -7.45 -11.84
N MET A 54 -3.86 -7.10 -11.29
CA MET A 54 -2.60 -7.34 -11.99
C MET A 54 -2.38 -8.83 -12.26
N HIS A 55 -2.74 -9.68 -11.31
CA HIS A 55 -2.64 -11.12 -11.52
C HIS A 55 -3.65 -11.60 -12.57
N ASP A 56 -4.92 -11.23 -12.41
CA ASP A 56 -6.01 -11.74 -13.24
C ASP A 56 -5.92 -11.28 -14.68
N LYS A 57 -5.49 -10.04 -14.90
CA LYS A 57 -5.38 -9.45 -16.24
C LYS A 57 -3.98 -9.56 -16.81
N ASN A 58 -3.05 -10.15 -16.03
CA ASN A 58 -1.68 -10.43 -16.44
C ASN A 58 -0.95 -9.17 -16.92
N TYR A 59 -0.90 -8.16 -16.05
CA TYR A 59 -0.15 -6.94 -16.32
C TYR A 59 0.57 -6.48 -15.05
N PHE A 60 1.55 -5.60 -15.23
CA PHE A 60 2.29 -5.00 -14.12
C PHE A 60 2.53 -3.54 -14.46
N ASP A 61 1.61 -2.67 -14.08
CA ASP A 61 1.63 -1.26 -14.41
C ASP A 61 0.71 -0.52 -13.45
N HIS A 62 0.98 0.75 -13.25
CA HIS A 62 0.07 1.61 -12.48
C HIS A 62 -1.27 1.78 -13.19
N GLN A 63 -1.27 1.81 -14.52
CA GLN A 63 -2.50 1.93 -15.30
C GLN A 63 -3.18 0.57 -15.41
N SER A 64 -4.41 0.49 -14.90
CA SER A 64 -5.19 -0.74 -14.94
C SER A 64 -6.08 -0.76 -16.16
N PRO A 65 -6.18 -1.91 -16.88
CA PRO A 65 -7.17 -2.04 -17.95
C PRO A 65 -8.61 -2.04 -17.44
N THR A 66 -8.80 -2.30 -16.13
CA THR A 66 -10.12 -2.36 -15.52
C THR A 66 -10.51 -1.03 -14.89
N TYR A 67 -9.59 -0.41 -14.15
CA TYR A 67 -9.90 0.72 -13.27
C TYR A 67 -9.24 2.03 -13.69
N GLY A 68 -8.32 2.01 -14.65
CA GLY A 68 -7.59 3.22 -15.06
C GLY A 68 -6.40 3.51 -14.16
N SER A 69 -6.15 4.78 -13.88
CA SER A 69 -5.05 5.21 -13.03
C SER A 69 -5.34 4.89 -11.57
N PRO A 70 -4.32 4.93 -10.68
CA PRO A 70 -4.58 4.79 -9.24
C PRO A 70 -5.59 5.81 -8.72
N PHE A 71 -5.56 7.04 -9.25
CA PHE A 71 -6.51 8.08 -8.85
C PHE A 71 -7.93 7.72 -9.26
N ASP A 72 -8.10 7.22 -10.49
CA ASP A 72 -9.41 6.76 -10.97
C ASP A 72 -9.93 5.62 -10.13
N MET A 73 -9.07 4.67 -9.79
CA MET A 73 -9.44 3.51 -9.00
C MET A 73 -9.88 3.92 -7.59
N MET A 74 -9.13 4.84 -6.97
CA MET A 74 -9.49 5.35 -5.64
C MET A 74 -10.86 6.01 -5.66
N LYS A 75 -11.15 6.80 -6.70
CA LYS A 75 -12.46 7.44 -6.84
C LYS A 75 -13.57 6.41 -6.99
N THR A 76 -13.32 5.36 -7.77
CA THR A 76 -14.28 4.27 -7.94
C THR A 76 -14.62 3.62 -6.61
N PHE A 77 -13.64 3.48 -5.73
CA PHE A 77 -13.82 2.85 -4.42
C PHE A 77 -14.29 3.83 -3.34
N GLY A 78 -14.51 5.08 -3.70
CA GLY A 78 -15.04 6.08 -2.75
C GLY A 78 -13.99 6.64 -1.79
N VAL A 79 -12.73 6.66 -2.20
CA VAL A 79 -11.65 7.23 -1.39
C VAL A 79 -11.50 8.70 -1.72
N SER A 80 -11.56 9.56 -0.69
CA SER A 80 -11.31 10.99 -0.83
C SER A 80 -9.83 11.28 -0.57
N PHE A 81 -9.25 12.18 -1.35
CA PHE A 81 -7.85 12.55 -1.17
C PHE A 81 -7.54 13.90 -1.80
N GLN A 82 -6.52 14.56 -1.27
CA GLN A 82 -5.94 15.76 -1.89
C GLN A 82 -4.72 15.39 -2.71
N SER A 83 -3.99 14.36 -2.28
CA SER A 83 -2.85 13.83 -3.01
C SER A 83 -2.87 12.32 -2.88
N ALA A 84 -2.23 11.63 -3.82
CA ALA A 84 -2.20 10.18 -3.82
C ALA A 84 -0.96 9.66 -4.52
N GLY A 85 -0.58 8.42 -4.18
CA GLY A 85 0.53 7.72 -4.83
C GLY A 85 0.35 6.23 -4.70
N GLU A 86 1.15 5.49 -5.47
CA GLU A 86 1.07 4.03 -5.50
C GLU A 86 2.45 3.45 -5.67
N ASN A 87 2.75 2.39 -4.90
CA ASN A 87 3.90 1.53 -5.15
C ASN A 87 3.39 0.14 -5.51
N ILE A 88 4.01 -0.49 -6.51
CA ILE A 88 3.69 -1.86 -6.88
C ILE A 88 4.98 -2.67 -6.96
N ALA A 89 4.86 -3.99 -6.71
CA ALA A 89 5.97 -4.92 -6.82
C ALA A 89 5.43 -6.31 -7.13
N LYS A 90 6.30 -7.17 -7.64
CA LYS A 90 5.90 -8.52 -8.03
C LYS A 90 7.07 -9.48 -7.86
N GLY A 91 6.79 -10.62 -7.23
CA GLY A 91 7.76 -11.71 -7.11
C GLY A 91 8.44 -11.82 -5.76
N GLN A 92 8.29 -10.85 -4.89
CA GLN A 92 8.92 -10.91 -3.57
C GLN A 92 8.15 -11.89 -2.67
N THR A 93 8.87 -12.53 -1.75
CA THR A 93 8.30 -13.58 -0.93
C THR A 93 8.13 -13.19 0.54
N SER A 94 8.56 -11.99 0.92
CA SER A 94 8.42 -11.53 2.30
C SER A 94 8.23 -10.02 2.36
N PRO A 95 7.61 -9.52 3.44
CA PRO A 95 7.48 -8.07 3.64
C PRO A 95 8.82 -7.36 3.67
N GLU A 96 9.84 -7.96 4.31
CA GLU A 96 11.17 -7.36 4.39
C GLU A 96 11.79 -7.21 3.00
N GLN A 97 11.61 -8.22 2.16
CA GLN A 97 12.17 -8.19 0.81
C GLN A 97 11.53 -7.09 -0.03
N VAL A 98 10.19 -7.00 -0.03
CA VAL A 98 9.52 -5.99 -0.84
C VAL A 98 9.84 -4.58 -0.33
N MET A 99 9.89 -4.39 1.00
CA MET A 99 10.23 -3.09 1.56
C MET A 99 11.67 -2.69 1.21
N SER A 100 12.60 -3.63 1.27
CA SER A 100 13.99 -3.35 0.90
C SER A 100 14.08 -2.88 -0.55
N GLN A 101 13.37 -3.54 -1.45
CA GLN A 101 13.39 -3.15 -2.86
C GLN A 101 12.75 -1.78 -3.09
N TRP A 102 11.62 -1.51 -2.44
CA TRP A 102 10.99 -0.20 -2.56
C TRP A 102 11.90 0.92 -2.01
N MET A 103 12.52 0.69 -0.86
CA MET A 103 13.39 1.72 -0.25
C MET A 103 14.68 1.94 -1.04
N ASN A 104 15.10 0.98 -1.85
CA ASN A 104 16.28 1.12 -2.70
C ASN A 104 15.95 1.69 -4.09
N SER A 105 14.70 2.03 -4.34
CA SER A 105 14.26 2.61 -5.60
C SER A 105 13.79 4.05 -5.34
N PRO A 106 14.43 5.07 -5.95
CA PRO A 106 14.14 6.46 -5.59
C PRO A 106 12.66 6.84 -5.71
N GLY A 107 11.97 6.39 -6.75
CA GLY A 107 10.56 6.73 -6.93
C GLY A 107 9.66 6.09 -5.89
N HIS A 108 9.89 4.83 -5.56
CA HIS A 108 9.12 4.12 -4.56
C HIS A 108 9.42 4.67 -3.16
N ARG A 109 10.69 4.93 -2.88
CA ARG A 109 11.11 5.50 -1.60
C ARG A 109 10.45 6.87 -1.39
N ALA A 110 10.36 7.67 -2.44
CA ALA A 110 9.75 9.00 -2.33
C ALA A 110 8.29 8.93 -1.88
N ASN A 111 7.54 7.92 -2.33
CA ASN A 111 6.17 7.72 -1.85
C ASN A 111 6.13 7.37 -0.37
N ILE A 112 6.98 6.43 0.05
CA ILE A 112 7.01 5.98 1.45
C ILE A 112 7.37 7.15 2.38
N LEU A 113 8.29 8.00 1.96
CA LEU A 113 8.79 9.11 2.78
C LEU A 113 8.12 10.45 2.46
N ASN A 114 7.00 10.44 1.76
CA ASN A 114 6.28 11.68 1.44
C ASN A 114 5.54 12.20 2.66
N GLY A 115 5.97 13.35 3.17
CA GLY A 115 5.38 13.95 4.37
C GLY A 115 3.96 14.46 4.19
N GLY A 116 3.48 14.57 2.95
CA GLY A 116 2.11 14.98 2.67
C GLY A 116 1.09 13.84 2.73
N PHE A 117 1.53 12.59 2.77
CA PHE A 117 0.61 11.48 2.91
C PHE A 117 0.25 11.25 4.37
N THR A 118 -1.01 10.86 4.60
CA THR A 118 -1.56 10.64 5.94
C THR A 118 -2.10 9.23 6.13
N HIS A 119 -2.48 8.56 5.06
CA HIS A 119 -3.13 7.24 5.12
C HIS A 119 -2.53 6.30 4.07
N ILE A 120 -2.59 5.01 4.37
CA ILE A 120 -2.03 3.97 3.50
C ILE A 120 -2.97 2.77 3.47
N GLY A 121 -3.00 2.08 2.34
CA GLY A 121 -3.54 0.73 2.25
C GLY A 121 -2.50 -0.18 1.64
N VAL A 122 -2.37 -1.39 2.17
CA VAL A 122 -1.43 -2.38 1.66
C VAL A 122 -2.22 -3.59 1.18
N GLY A 123 -1.88 -4.09 0.00
CA GLY A 123 -2.49 -5.29 -0.56
C GLY A 123 -1.42 -6.27 -1.01
N TYR A 124 -1.70 -7.55 -0.81
CA TYR A 124 -0.82 -8.62 -1.23
C TYR A 124 -1.67 -9.77 -1.78
N ALA A 125 -1.33 -10.21 -2.98
CA ALA A 125 -1.92 -11.42 -3.55
C ALA A 125 -0.92 -12.56 -3.39
N SER A 126 -1.40 -13.73 -2.97
CA SER A 126 -0.53 -14.90 -2.72
C SER A 126 0.21 -15.34 -3.98
N THR A 127 -0.19 -14.84 -5.14
CA THR A 127 0.49 -15.07 -6.41
C THR A 127 1.72 -14.17 -6.61
N GLY A 128 2.02 -13.29 -5.65
CA GLY A 128 3.27 -12.54 -5.62
C GLY A 128 3.16 -11.05 -5.90
N GLU A 129 1.96 -10.50 -6.06
CA GLU A 129 1.79 -9.07 -6.32
C GLU A 129 1.63 -8.30 -5.01
N TRP A 130 2.34 -7.17 -4.89
CA TRP A 130 2.31 -6.30 -3.72
C TRP A 130 1.92 -4.90 -4.15
N VAL A 131 1.05 -4.26 -3.38
CA VAL A 131 0.58 -2.90 -3.70
C VAL A 131 0.52 -2.07 -2.43
N GLN A 132 0.97 -0.82 -2.54
CA GLN A 132 0.75 0.19 -1.51
C GLN A 132 0.00 1.34 -2.15
N GLU A 133 -1.11 1.76 -1.53
CA GLU A 133 -1.86 2.94 -1.95
C GLU A 133 -1.73 3.99 -0.87
N PHE A 134 -1.33 5.20 -1.25
CA PHE A 134 -1.12 6.30 -0.31
C PHE A 134 -2.04 7.46 -0.65
N VAL A 135 -2.57 8.12 0.37
CA VAL A 135 -3.29 9.38 0.17
C VAL A 135 -2.91 10.39 1.24
N GLY A 136 -2.98 11.68 0.86
CA GLY A 136 -2.94 12.81 1.76
C GLY A 136 -4.34 13.41 1.85
N ARG A 137 -4.77 13.68 3.06
CA ARG A 137 -6.07 14.29 3.33
C ARG A 137 -5.94 15.57 4.12
#